data_1c37df461495c30a7f00f571f74b158f
#
_entry.id   1c37df461495c30a7f00f571f74b158f
#
_cell.length_a   1.000
_cell.length_b   1.000
_cell.length_c   1.000
_cell.angle_alpha   90.00
_cell.angle_beta   90.00
_cell.angle_gamma   90.00
#
_symmetry.space_group_name_H-M   'P 1'
#
loop_
_entity.id
_entity.type
_entity.pdbx_description
1 polymer ?
#
loop_
_entity_poly.entity_id
_entity_poly.type
_entity_poly.pdbx_seq_one_letter_code
_entity_poly.pdbx_strand_id
1 'polypeptide(L)'
;VYKRQPPHLIRYYGDDGRAMLSASRDRSLRCLSIVRDSRSFELSQGSIESKSHKLAVEASSLKLTPTTSLSYSTLRSRDWDDVLTTHANDKHAHTWTVRNKHMNPNTLNVARSKRSSAVATTSCVSACGNFALVGTSDGRVEMYNMQSHIHRRTFHTESSVPVSDICCDALNQVCLVSTQDGVLHYFDFFSAQKVATESMPAGCSG
;
A
#
# COMPACT_ATOMS: atom_id res chain seq x y z
N VAL A 1 16.03 13.65 22.85
CA VAL A 1 16.57 13.05 21.61
C VAL A 1 15.64 11.90 21.23
N TYR A 2 14.75 12.11 20.28
CA TYR A 2 13.94 11.01 19.72
C TYR A 2 14.89 10.04 19.01
N LYS A 3 15.11 8.88 19.58
CA LYS A 3 15.80 7.77 18.90
C LYS A 3 14.86 7.32 17.78
N ARG A 4 15.13 7.72 16.54
CA ARG A 4 14.43 7.22 15.35
C ARG A 4 14.68 5.72 15.29
N GLN A 5 13.59 4.94 15.17
CA GLN A 5 13.73 3.51 15.00
C GLN A 5 14.14 3.18 13.55
N PRO A 6 14.85 2.06 13.32
CA PRO A 6 15.33 1.74 11.97
C PRO A 6 14.17 1.56 10.99
N PRO A 7 14.33 2.01 9.74
CA PRO A 7 13.37 1.73 8.68
C PRO A 7 13.40 0.23 8.33
N HIS A 8 12.27 -0.32 7.96
CA HIS A 8 12.13 -1.69 7.47
C HIS A 8 11.64 -1.76 6.02
N LEU A 9 11.07 -0.67 5.49
CA LEU A 9 10.74 -0.50 4.08
C LEU A 9 11.34 0.80 3.57
N ILE A 10 11.97 0.74 2.40
CA ILE A 10 12.53 1.90 1.70
C ILE A 10 12.20 1.76 0.23
N ARG A 11 11.75 2.87 -0.39
CA ARG A 11 11.51 2.99 -1.83
C ARG A 11 11.99 4.34 -2.31
N TYR A 12 12.65 4.39 -3.46
CA TYR A 12 12.84 5.68 -4.13
C TYR A 12 11.49 6.29 -4.45
N TYR A 13 11.40 7.61 -4.43
CA TYR A 13 10.19 8.34 -4.76
C TYR A 13 10.49 9.38 -5.84
N GLY A 14 9.75 9.29 -6.95
CA GLY A 14 10.00 10.08 -8.16
C GLY A 14 11.09 9.48 -9.05
N ASP A 15 11.19 10.02 -10.25
CA ASP A 15 12.07 9.51 -11.30
C ASP A 15 13.49 10.12 -11.25
N ASP A 16 13.67 11.17 -10.43
CA ASP A 16 14.92 11.91 -10.33
C ASP A 16 15.89 11.35 -9.28
N GLY A 17 15.50 10.34 -8.52
CA GLY A 17 16.30 9.71 -7.47
C GLY A 17 16.64 10.63 -6.28
N ARG A 18 15.96 11.79 -6.14
CA ARG A 18 16.26 12.79 -5.10
C ARG A 18 15.52 12.61 -3.80
N ALA A 19 14.52 11.77 -3.78
CA ALA A 19 13.70 11.48 -2.61
C ALA A 19 13.51 9.99 -2.38
N MET A 20 13.29 9.61 -1.14
CA MET A 20 12.96 8.25 -0.72
C MET A 20 11.78 8.28 0.23
N LEU A 21 10.89 7.31 0.11
CA LEU A 21 9.90 6.99 1.13
C LEU A 21 10.47 5.91 2.05
N SER A 22 10.31 6.09 3.35
CA SER A 22 10.72 5.11 4.34
C SER A 22 9.62 4.88 5.37
N ALA A 23 9.30 3.61 5.62
CA ALA A 23 8.46 3.20 6.73
C ALA A 23 9.32 2.60 7.83
N SER A 24 9.11 3.05 9.06
CA SER A 24 9.92 2.68 10.21
C SER A 24 9.11 1.92 11.27
N ARG A 25 9.80 1.21 12.15
CA ARG A 25 9.16 0.46 13.26
C ARG A 25 8.44 1.36 14.27
N ASP A 26 8.74 2.66 14.31
CA ASP A 26 8.01 3.66 15.07
C ASP A 26 6.64 4.02 14.45
N ARG A 27 6.25 3.28 13.41
CA ARG A 27 4.97 3.43 12.68
C ARG A 27 4.84 4.77 11.97
N SER A 28 5.96 5.40 11.63
CA SER A 28 6.01 6.63 10.85
C SER A 28 6.33 6.33 9.38
N LEU A 29 5.73 7.11 8.50
CA LEU A 29 6.06 7.17 7.08
C LEU A 29 6.75 8.51 6.80
N ARG A 30 7.94 8.47 6.24
CA ARG A 30 8.76 9.67 5.98
C ARG A 30 9.14 9.77 4.52
N CYS A 31 9.17 10.99 4.02
CA CYS A 31 9.82 11.33 2.77
C CYS A 31 11.17 11.96 3.10
N LEU A 32 12.24 11.31 2.69
CA LEU A 32 13.62 11.71 2.95
C LEU A 32 14.22 12.29 1.67
N SER A 33 14.77 13.48 1.76
CA SER A 33 15.51 14.10 0.65
C SER A 33 16.98 13.67 0.71
N ILE A 34 17.49 13.13 -0.41
CA ILE A 34 18.90 12.74 -0.54
C ILE A 34 19.79 13.99 -0.70
N VAL A 35 19.23 15.06 -1.26
CA VAL A 35 20.00 16.28 -1.58
C VAL A 35 20.14 17.20 -0.36
N ARG A 36 19.06 17.36 0.43
CA ARG A 36 19.06 18.26 1.60
C ARG A 36 18.16 17.69 2.69
N ASP A 37 18.72 17.39 3.85
CA ASP A 37 17.96 16.87 4.99
C ASP A 37 16.86 17.82 5.47
N SER A 38 17.05 19.13 5.34
CA SER A 38 16.02 20.15 5.66
C SER A 38 14.72 20.03 4.85
N ARG A 39 14.71 19.26 3.75
CA ARG A 39 13.54 18.95 2.95
C ARG A 39 12.88 17.65 3.34
N SER A 40 13.47 16.89 4.25
CA SER A 40 12.90 15.64 4.77
C SER A 40 11.77 15.94 5.75
N PHE A 41 10.71 15.16 5.71
CA PHE A 41 9.55 15.33 6.58
C PHE A 41 8.86 14.00 6.87
N GLU A 42 8.06 13.98 7.93
CA GLU A 42 7.17 12.89 8.25
C GLU A 42 5.77 13.19 7.66
N LEU A 43 5.13 12.18 7.07
CA LEU A 43 3.75 12.30 6.62
C LEU A 43 2.82 12.16 7.82
N SER A 44 1.91 13.12 7.97
CA SER A 44 0.98 13.16 9.07
C SER A 44 -0.10 12.09 8.96
N GLN A 45 -0.35 11.34 10.02
CA GLN A 45 -1.49 10.42 10.17
C GLN A 45 -2.77 11.13 10.66
N GLY A 46 -2.84 12.43 10.52
CA GLY A 46 -3.91 13.28 11.03
C GLY A 46 -3.60 13.85 12.41
N SER A 47 -4.57 14.49 13.02
CA SER A 47 -4.41 15.15 14.34
C SER A 47 -4.43 14.14 15.49
N ILE A 48 -3.43 13.26 15.54
CA ILE A 48 -3.31 12.20 16.57
C ILE A 48 -3.27 12.80 17.97
N GLU A 49 -2.49 13.85 18.19
CA GLU A 49 -2.36 14.51 19.50
C GLU A 49 -3.71 15.08 19.97
N SER A 50 -4.43 15.78 19.10
CA SER A 50 -5.74 16.31 19.42
C SER A 50 -6.77 15.21 19.71
N LYS A 51 -6.72 14.10 18.97
CA LYS A 51 -7.56 12.91 19.22
C LYS A 51 -7.18 12.22 20.54
N SER A 52 -5.90 12.10 20.83
CA SER A 52 -5.36 11.54 22.06
C SER A 52 -5.90 12.29 23.30
N HIS A 53 -5.83 13.61 23.28
CA HIS A 53 -6.38 14.45 24.35
C HIS A 53 -7.89 14.28 24.50
N LYS A 54 -8.65 14.26 23.41
CA LYS A 54 -10.12 14.10 23.45
C LYS A 54 -10.57 12.74 23.96
N LEU A 55 -9.82 11.68 23.62
CA LEU A 55 -10.17 10.30 23.98
C LEU A 55 -9.51 9.83 25.27
N ALA A 56 -8.64 10.64 25.87
CA ALA A 56 -7.83 10.31 27.04
C ALA A 56 -7.04 9.00 26.87
N VAL A 57 -6.50 8.77 25.65
CA VAL A 57 -5.67 7.60 25.33
C VAL A 57 -4.30 8.06 24.88
N GLU A 58 -3.30 7.19 25.00
CA GLU A 58 -1.94 7.50 24.56
C GLU A 58 -1.89 7.72 23.04
N ALA A 59 -1.21 8.77 22.58
CA ALA A 59 -1.06 9.10 21.15
C ALA A 59 -0.48 7.93 20.34
N SER A 60 0.41 7.15 20.93
CA SER A 60 1.00 5.94 20.31
C SER A 60 -0.06 4.87 19.96
N SER A 61 -1.14 4.76 20.72
CA SER A 61 -2.21 3.78 20.45
C SER A 61 -3.08 4.15 19.26
N LEU A 62 -3.09 5.42 18.88
CA LEU A 62 -3.86 5.93 17.73
C LEU A 62 -3.09 5.90 16.42
N LYS A 63 -1.79 5.61 16.45
CA LYS A 63 -1.00 5.43 15.24
C LYS A 63 -1.39 4.13 14.52
N LEU A 64 -1.34 4.16 13.19
CA LEU A 64 -1.47 2.94 12.37
C LEU A 64 -0.48 1.86 12.84
N THR A 65 -0.81 0.61 12.63
CA THR A 65 0.11 -0.51 12.85
C THR A 65 1.32 -0.45 11.90
N PRO A 66 2.38 -1.22 12.10
CA PRO A 66 3.55 -1.18 11.21
C PRO A 66 3.17 -1.41 9.74
N THR A 67 3.74 -0.62 8.85
CA THR A 67 3.54 -0.73 7.41
C THR A 67 4.08 -2.06 6.88
N THR A 68 3.29 -2.82 6.15
CA THR A 68 3.69 -4.09 5.54
C THR A 68 4.09 -3.95 4.09
N SER A 69 3.45 -3.04 3.36
CA SER A 69 3.77 -2.76 1.96
C SER A 69 3.62 -1.27 1.66
N LEU A 70 4.41 -0.81 0.69
CA LEU A 70 4.49 0.59 0.28
C LEU A 70 4.63 0.65 -1.24
N SER A 71 3.70 1.31 -1.91
CA SER A 71 3.71 1.53 -3.36
C SER A 71 3.34 2.98 -3.68
N TYR A 72 3.76 3.48 -4.84
CA TYR A 72 3.45 4.85 -5.26
C TYR A 72 3.44 5.00 -6.79
N SER A 73 2.84 6.10 -7.27
CA SER A 73 3.02 6.61 -8.63
C SER A 73 2.98 8.13 -8.62
N THR A 74 3.99 8.78 -9.19
CA THR A 74 4.10 10.25 -9.23
C THR A 74 3.32 10.88 -10.38
N LEU A 75 2.82 10.11 -11.34
CA LEU A 75 2.16 10.64 -12.54
C LEU A 75 0.96 11.54 -12.23
N ARG A 76 0.22 11.23 -11.17
CA ARG A 76 -0.97 11.97 -10.73
C ARG A 76 -0.81 12.65 -9.36
N SER A 77 0.42 12.81 -8.89
CA SER A 77 0.71 13.38 -7.57
C SER A 77 0.23 14.83 -7.37
N ARG A 78 -0.14 15.52 -8.45
CA ARG A 78 -0.74 16.86 -8.41
C ARG A 78 -2.26 16.84 -8.31
N ASP A 79 -2.89 15.74 -8.72
CA ASP A 79 -4.33 15.63 -8.90
C ASP A 79 -4.98 14.94 -7.68
N TRP A 80 -4.36 13.87 -7.16
CA TRP A 80 -4.83 13.10 -6.00
C TRP A 80 -3.69 12.42 -5.25
N ASP A 81 -4.01 11.54 -4.30
CA ASP A 81 -3.04 10.79 -3.51
C ASP A 81 -2.15 9.91 -4.40
N ASP A 82 -0.88 9.86 -4.06
CA ASP A 82 0.16 9.26 -4.89
C ASP A 82 0.88 8.08 -4.23
N VAL A 83 0.62 7.84 -2.94
CA VAL A 83 1.21 6.73 -2.17
C VAL A 83 0.11 5.86 -1.59
N LEU A 84 0.33 4.56 -1.60
CA LEU A 84 -0.54 3.53 -1.04
C LEU A 84 0.25 2.69 -0.04
N THR A 85 -0.32 2.45 1.14
CA THR A 85 0.28 1.59 2.16
C THR A 85 -0.71 0.58 2.71
N THR A 86 -0.21 -0.60 3.04
CA THR A 86 -0.90 -1.58 3.88
C THR A 86 -0.19 -1.69 5.23
N HIS A 87 -0.92 -2.13 6.23
CA HIS A 87 -0.46 -2.18 7.61
C HIS A 87 -0.77 -3.54 8.25
N ALA A 88 0.06 -3.95 9.20
CA ALA A 88 -0.08 -5.26 9.83
C ALA A 88 -1.44 -5.44 10.49
N ASN A 89 -2.15 -6.51 10.14
CA ASN A 89 -3.47 -6.87 10.66
C ASN A 89 -4.56 -5.80 10.43
N ASP A 90 -4.39 -4.92 9.45
CA ASP A 90 -5.40 -3.93 9.09
C ASP A 90 -6.27 -4.44 7.93
N LYS A 91 -7.57 -4.21 8.02
CA LYS A 91 -8.55 -4.45 6.95
C LYS A 91 -8.60 -3.32 5.93
N HIS A 92 -7.84 -2.26 6.17
CA HIS A 92 -7.82 -1.06 5.34
C HIS A 92 -6.42 -0.84 4.77
N ALA A 93 -6.38 -0.45 3.51
CA ALA A 93 -5.21 0.20 2.95
C ALA A 93 -5.41 1.73 2.99
N HIS A 94 -4.31 2.45 3.13
CA HIS A 94 -4.31 3.90 3.33
C HIS A 94 -3.60 4.60 2.19
N THR A 95 -4.20 5.69 1.72
CA THR A 95 -3.60 6.54 0.70
C THR A 95 -3.01 7.79 1.33
N TRP A 96 -1.95 8.32 0.72
CA TRP A 96 -1.22 9.47 1.21
C TRP A 96 -0.88 10.41 0.06
N THR A 97 -0.73 11.68 0.38
CA THR A 97 -0.21 12.66 -0.53
C THR A 97 1.12 13.21 0.00
N VAL A 98 2.20 12.97 -0.75
CA VAL A 98 3.52 13.49 -0.41
C VAL A 98 3.54 15.01 -0.52
N ARG A 99 2.85 15.57 -1.51
CA ARG A 99 2.75 17.02 -1.71
C ARG A 99 2.17 17.74 -0.49
N ASN A 100 1.06 17.23 0.05
CA ASN A 100 0.36 17.83 1.20
C ASN A 100 0.84 17.26 2.54
N LYS A 101 1.74 16.26 2.52
CA LYS A 101 2.39 15.66 3.69
C LYS A 101 1.42 15.01 4.68
N HIS A 102 0.32 14.44 4.18
CA HIS A 102 -0.67 13.80 5.07
C HIS A 102 -1.31 12.56 4.46
N MET A 103 -1.91 11.75 5.32
CA MET A 103 -2.77 10.63 4.97
C MET A 103 -4.17 11.12 4.63
N ASN A 104 -4.80 10.50 3.64
CA ASN A 104 -6.20 10.71 3.33
C ASN A 104 -7.10 10.14 4.45
N PRO A 105 -8.15 10.83 4.88
CA PRO A 105 -9.09 10.29 5.86
C PRO A 105 -9.93 9.12 5.33
N ASN A 106 -10.11 9.01 4.03
CA ASN A 106 -10.82 7.90 3.40
C ASN A 106 -9.87 6.69 3.26
N THR A 107 -10.39 5.51 3.57
CA THR A 107 -9.63 4.27 3.55
C THR A 107 -10.18 3.29 2.51
N LEU A 108 -9.34 2.39 2.02
CA LEU A 108 -9.71 1.33 1.08
C LEU A 108 -9.96 0.04 1.88
N ASN A 109 -11.23 -0.32 2.08
CA ASN A 109 -11.61 -1.46 2.91
C ASN A 109 -11.62 -2.76 2.10
N VAL A 110 -10.70 -3.68 2.37
CA VAL A 110 -10.61 -4.99 1.70
C VAL A 110 -11.58 -6.03 2.24
N ALA A 111 -12.07 -5.86 3.46
CA ALA A 111 -13.09 -6.74 4.05
C ALA A 111 -14.50 -6.27 3.62
N ARG A 112 -14.85 -6.45 2.36
CA ARG A 112 -16.09 -5.92 1.77
C ARG A 112 -17.38 -6.56 2.26
N SER A 113 -17.33 -7.74 2.84
CA SER A 113 -18.47 -8.39 3.47
C SER A 113 -18.36 -8.31 5.00
N LYS A 114 -19.50 -8.21 5.68
CA LYS A 114 -19.53 -8.19 7.17
C LYS A 114 -18.94 -9.46 7.80
N ARG A 115 -18.86 -10.56 7.05
CA ARG A 115 -18.31 -11.85 7.48
C ARG A 115 -16.83 -12.01 7.10
N SER A 116 -16.28 -11.12 6.28
CA SER A 116 -14.87 -11.22 5.87
C SER A 116 -13.96 -10.77 6.99
N SER A 117 -13.00 -11.62 7.31
CA SER A 117 -11.88 -11.32 8.22
C SER A 117 -10.60 -10.97 7.45
N ALA A 118 -10.67 -10.79 6.13
CA ALA A 118 -9.53 -10.50 5.29
C ALA A 118 -8.80 -9.24 5.75
N VAL A 119 -7.49 -9.31 5.78
CA VAL A 119 -6.59 -8.19 6.04
C VAL A 119 -5.78 -7.86 4.79
N ALA A 120 -5.38 -6.60 4.66
CA ALA A 120 -4.53 -6.15 3.57
C ALA A 120 -3.09 -6.67 3.78
N THR A 121 -2.52 -7.33 2.77
CA THR A 121 -1.17 -7.91 2.84
C THR A 121 -0.15 -7.11 2.05
N THR A 122 -0.48 -6.73 0.82
CA THR A 122 0.41 -6.02 -0.08
C THR A 122 -0.33 -4.94 -0.88
N SER A 123 0.41 -4.05 -1.49
CA SER A 123 -0.14 -2.90 -2.22
C SER A 123 0.65 -2.61 -3.51
N CYS A 124 -0.08 -2.25 -4.56
CA CYS A 124 0.49 -1.79 -5.81
C CYS A 124 -0.32 -0.60 -6.35
N VAL A 125 0.34 0.49 -6.71
CA VAL A 125 -0.27 1.58 -7.48
C VAL A 125 0.02 1.32 -8.95
N SER A 126 -1.00 1.36 -9.79
CA SER A 126 -0.84 1.18 -11.25
C SER A 126 0.10 2.22 -11.87
N ALA A 127 0.77 1.87 -12.95
CA ALA A 127 1.72 2.76 -13.62
C ALA A 127 1.09 4.12 -14.00
N CYS A 128 -0.17 4.15 -14.40
CA CYS A 128 -0.89 5.40 -14.72
C CYS A 128 -1.29 6.22 -13.47
N GLY A 129 -1.12 5.72 -12.26
CA GLY A 129 -1.48 6.39 -11.01
C GLY A 129 -2.99 6.48 -10.72
N ASN A 130 -3.83 5.83 -11.53
CA ASN A 130 -5.29 5.91 -11.38
C ASN A 130 -5.88 4.84 -10.46
N PHE A 131 -5.18 3.71 -10.29
CA PHE A 131 -5.70 2.55 -9.58
C PHE A 131 -4.77 2.10 -8.46
N ALA A 132 -5.39 1.76 -7.33
CA ALA A 132 -4.78 1.08 -6.21
C ALA A 132 -5.18 -0.39 -6.24
N LEU A 133 -4.23 -1.30 -6.19
CA LEU A 133 -4.44 -2.73 -6.03
C LEU A 133 -3.98 -3.13 -4.64
N VAL A 134 -4.84 -3.85 -3.93
CA VAL A 134 -4.56 -4.28 -2.55
C VAL A 134 -4.75 -5.79 -2.46
N GLY A 135 -3.68 -6.50 -2.18
CA GLY A 135 -3.70 -7.94 -1.91
C GLY A 135 -4.26 -8.25 -0.54
N THR A 136 -4.89 -9.40 -0.40
CA THR A 136 -5.58 -9.80 0.82
C THR A 136 -5.08 -11.15 1.34
N SER A 137 -5.32 -11.38 2.62
CA SER A 137 -4.96 -12.65 3.29
C SER A 137 -5.80 -13.85 2.85
N ASP A 138 -6.89 -13.64 2.12
CA ASP A 138 -7.78 -14.68 1.60
C ASP A 138 -7.63 -14.90 0.07
N GLY A 139 -6.51 -14.47 -0.51
CA GLY A 139 -6.15 -14.76 -1.91
C GLY A 139 -6.87 -13.90 -2.94
N ARG A 140 -7.37 -12.74 -2.57
CA ARG A 140 -8.00 -11.79 -3.50
C ARG A 140 -7.14 -10.55 -3.68
N VAL A 141 -7.30 -9.87 -4.81
CA VAL A 141 -6.79 -8.52 -5.02
C VAL A 141 -7.96 -7.60 -5.29
N GLU A 142 -8.09 -6.56 -4.49
CA GLU A 142 -9.14 -5.56 -4.61
C GLU A 142 -8.60 -4.32 -5.31
N MET A 143 -9.22 -3.93 -6.43
CA MET A 143 -8.86 -2.73 -7.19
C MET A 143 -9.77 -1.57 -6.84
N TYR A 144 -9.17 -0.42 -6.56
CA TYR A 144 -9.85 0.84 -6.26
C TYR A 144 -9.38 1.94 -7.20
N ASN A 145 -10.22 2.92 -7.43
CA ASN A 145 -9.80 4.16 -8.06
C ASN A 145 -9.12 5.06 -7.01
N MET A 146 -7.91 5.56 -7.31
CA MET A 146 -7.12 6.38 -6.38
C MET A 146 -7.75 7.73 -6.05
N GLN A 147 -8.48 8.33 -7.00
CA GLN A 147 -9.12 9.64 -6.81
C GLN A 147 -10.38 9.53 -5.95
N SER A 148 -11.27 8.58 -6.27
CA SER A 148 -12.60 8.48 -5.65
C SER A 148 -12.67 7.46 -4.51
N HIS A 149 -11.65 6.63 -4.32
CA HIS A 149 -11.59 5.49 -3.39
C HIS A 149 -12.72 4.46 -3.63
N ILE A 150 -13.39 4.55 -4.78
CA ILE A 150 -14.45 3.60 -5.14
C ILE A 150 -13.82 2.30 -5.64
N HIS A 151 -14.30 1.20 -5.08
CA HIS A 151 -13.94 -0.13 -5.55
C HIS A 151 -14.37 -0.34 -7.01
N ARG A 152 -13.51 -0.97 -7.79
CA ARG A 152 -13.73 -1.21 -9.20
C ARG A 152 -13.87 -2.69 -9.53
N ARG A 153 -12.93 -3.52 -9.09
CA ARG A 153 -12.85 -4.94 -9.45
C ARG A 153 -12.22 -5.75 -8.33
N THR A 154 -12.48 -7.05 -8.38
CA THR A 154 -11.78 -8.06 -7.55
C THR A 154 -11.15 -9.10 -8.48
N PHE A 155 -9.90 -9.40 -8.26
CA PHE A 155 -9.18 -10.48 -8.91
C PHE A 155 -9.19 -11.68 -7.95
N HIS A 156 -9.54 -12.86 -8.46
CA HIS A 156 -9.63 -14.07 -7.67
C HIS A 156 -8.53 -15.06 -8.07
N THR A 157 -7.64 -15.40 -7.14
CA THR A 157 -6.60 -16.41 -7.39
C THR A 157 -7.14 -17.84 -7.38
N GLU A 158 -8.41 -18.03 -6.98
CA GLU A 158 -9.05 -19.35 -6.79
C GLU A 158 -8.47 -20.17 -5.62
N SER A 159 -7.50 -19.63 -4.94
CA SER A 159 -6.97 -20.18 -3.70
C SER A 159 -7.26 -19.22 -2.54
N SER A 160 -7.38 -19.76 -1.33
CA SER A 160 -7.52 -18.95 -0.11
C SER A 160 -6.14 -18.65 0.51
N VAL A 161 -5.08 -18.71 -0.28
CA VAL A 161 -3.70 -18.46 0.16
C VAL A 161 -3.43 -16.96 0.09
N PRO A 162 -2.80 -16.37 1.13
CA PRO A 162 -2.51 -14.95 1.15
C PRO A 162 -1.70 -14.48 -0.07
N VAL A 163 -2.07 -13.32 -0.59
CA VAL A 163 -1.29 -12.64 -1.64
C VAL A 163 0.01 -12.13 -1.02
N SER A 164 1.15 -12.47 -1.61
CA SER A 164 2.47 -12.03 -1.16
C SER A 164 2.92 -10.74 -1.84
N ASP A 165 2.70 -10.61 -3.15
CA ASP A 165 3.06 -9.38 -3.88
C ASP A 165 2.19 -9.19 -5.12
N ILE A 166 2.17 -7.95 -5.65
CA ILE A 166 1.43 -7.53 -6.83
C ILE A 166 2.31 -6.62 -7.67
N CYS A 167 2.35 -6.87 -8.97
CA CYS A 167 3.02 -6.01 -9.93
C CYS A 167 2.12 -5.79 -11.15
N CYS A 168 2.11 -4.57 -11.68
CA CYS A 168 1.42 -4.22 -12.92
C CYS A 168 2.43 -3.79 -13.96
N ASP A 169 2.17 -4.12 -15.22
CA ASP A 169 2.98 -3.65 -16.34
C ASP A 169 2.82 -2.14 -16.58
N ALA A 170 3.76 -1.54 -17.30
CA ALA A 170 3.79 -0.11 -17.58
C ALA A 170 2.57 0.39 -18.38
N LEU A 171 1.94 -0.49 -19.17
CA LEU A 171 0.77 -0.18 -20.00
C LEU A 171 -0.56 -0.48 -19.29
N ASN A 172 -0.52 -1.02 -18.07
CA ASN A 172 -1.71 -1.50 -17.33
C ASN A 172 -2.54 -2.52 -18.14
N GLN A 173 -1.88 -3.45 -18.80
CA GLN A 173 -2.54 -4.54 -19.53
C GLN A 173 -2.59 -5.80 -18.69
N VAL A 174 -1.51 -6.09 -17.96
CA VAL A 174 -1.35 -7.30 -17.17
C VAL A 174 -1.11 -6.96 -15.70
N CYS A 175 -1.78 -7.68 -14.82
CA CYS A 175 -1.52 -7.69 -13.39
C CYS A 175 -0.96 -9.06 -13.00
N LEU A 176 0.23 -9.09 -12.43
CA LEU A 176 0.88 -10.26 -11.88
C LEU A 176 0.67 -10.28 -10.38
N VAL A 177 0.19 -11.41 -9.87
CA VAL A 177 -0.11 -11.63 -8.46
C VAL A 177 0.62 -12.87 -8.00
N SER A 178 1.47 -12.75 -6.99
CA SER A 178 2.10 -13.89 -6.33
C SER A 178 1.37 -14.23 -5.03
N THR A 179 1.29 -15.52 -4.72
CA THR A 179 0.72 -16.05 -3.48
C THR A 179 1.77 -16.76 -2.64
N GLN A 180 1.53 -16.92 -1.35
CA GLN A 180 2.50 -17.47 -0.41
C GLN A 180 2.87 -18.94 -0.67
N ASP A 181 2.08 -19.66 -1.46
CA ASP A 181 2.37 -21.02 -1.93
C ASP A 181 3.33 -21.09 -3.13
N GLY A 182 3.87 -19.93 -3.57
CA GLY A 182 4.81 -19.84 -4.67
C GLY A 182 4.14 -19.91 -6.05
N VAL A 183 2.85 -19.57 -6.16
CA VAL A 183 2.13 -19.54 -7.42
C VAL A 183 2.04 -18.11 -7.93
N LEU A 184 2.31 -17.94 -9.24
CA LEU A 184 2.13 -16.69 -9.97
C LEU A 184 0.84 -16.76 -10.79
N HIS A 185 0.00 -15.77 -10.65
CA HIS A 185 -1.25 -15.62 -11.38
C HIS A 185 -1.18 -14.40 -12.28
N TYR A 186 -1.47 -14.59 -13.57
CA TYR A 186 -1.52 -13.51 -14.55
C TYR A 186 -2.98 -13.16 -14.82
N PHE A 187 -3.29 -11.89 -14.68
CA PHE A 187 -4.64 -11.37 -14.93
C PHE A 187 -4.62 -10.28 -15.99
N ASP A 188 -5.64 -10.24 -16.82
CA ASP A 188 -5.94 -9.04 -17.59
C ASP A 188 -6.37 -7.92 -16.63
N PHE A 189 -5.71 -6.79 -16.73
CA PHE A 189 -5.84 -5.70 -15.76
C PHE A 189 -7.25 -5.11 -15.72
N PHE A 190 -7.89 -4.97 -16.89
CA PHE A 190 -9.20 -4.31 -16.96
C PHE A 190 -10.38 -5.26 -16.78
N SER A 191 -10.30 -6.47 -17.26
CA SER A 191 -11.38 -7.46 -17.08
C SER A 191 -11.30 -8.20 -15.76
N ALA A 192 -10.14 -8.24 -15.12
CA ALA A 192 -9.79 -9.07 -13.97
C ALA A 192 -9.91 -10.58 -14.26
N GLN A 193 -9.90 -10.97 -15.54
CA GLN A 193 -9.90 -12.36 -15.94
C GLN A 193 -8.51 -12.96 -15.79
N LYS A 194 -8.45 -14.16 -15.24
CA LYS A 194 -7.20 -14.92 -15.14
C LYS A 194 -6.78 -15.41 -16.52
N VAL A 195 -5.55 -15.06 -16.94
CA VAL A 195 -4.98 -15.40 -18.24
C VAL A 195 -4.14 -16.67 -18.15
N ALA A 196 -3.31 -16.76 -17.10
CA ALA A 196 -2.39 -17.86 -16.89
C ALA A 196 -2.07 -18.05 -15.40
N THR A 197 -1.51 -19.21 -15.08
CA THR A 197 -0.98 -19.52 -13.75
C THR A 197 0.31 -20.29 -13.92
N GLU A 198 1.30 -19.96 -13.11
CA GLU A 198 2.63 -20.57 -13.15
C GLU A 198 3.10 -20.89 -11.73
N SER A 199 3.56 -22.12 -11.51
CA SER A 199 4.11 -22.52 -10.21
C SER A 199 5.61 -22.28 -10.21
N MET A 200 6.12 -21.54 -9.25
CA MET A 200 7.56 -21.33 -9.08
C MET A 200 8.21 -22.61 -8.54
N PRO A 201 9.41 -22.99 -9.01
CA PRO A 201 10.11 -24.13 -8.48
C PRO A 201 10.41 -23.93 -6.99
N ALA A 202 10.30 -25.03 -6.21
CA ALA A 202 10.58 -25.01 -4.78
C ALA A 202 12.01 -24.49 -4.52
N GLY A 203 12.12 -23.38 -3.76
CA GLY A 203 13.38 -22.71 -3.46
C GLY A 203 13.45 -21.24 -3.84
N CYS A 204 12.46 -20.70 -4.56
CA CYS A 204 12.35 -19.27 -4.85
C CYS A 204 11.47 -18.54 -3.80
N SER A 205 11.86 -18.62 -2.52
CA SER A 205 11.32 -17.70 -1.50
C SER A 205 12.19 -16.45 -1.51
N GLY A 206 11.70 -15.35 -2.09
CA GLY A 206 12.32 -14.05 -2.02
C GLY A 206 12.20 -13.41 -0.64
#